data_96ffe4237dffd8f6a48b0d51d4be9507
#
_entry.id   96ffe4237dffd8f6a48b0d51d4be9507
#
_cell.length_a   1.000
_cell.length_b   1.000
_cell.length_c   1.000
_cell.angle_alpha   90.00
_cell.angle_beta   90.00
_cell.angle_gamma   90.00
#
_symmetry.space_group_name_H-M   'P 1'
#
loop_
_entity.id
_entity.type
_entity.pdbx_description
1 polymer ?
#
loop_
_entity_poly.entity_id
_entity_poly.type
_entity_poly.pdbx_seq_one_letter_code
_entity_poly.pdbx_strand_id
1 'polypeptide(L)'
;MHRTITLFFAFCLLISACSPAATPAPTNVVNAPKTPQALQPTPGKGVLFQVIKPDGSSVGFTWDDLNKLPLTEITVEGKVQEGPKLFDVLKAAGVTDFSEVSLSGSASPVTLTKAQVNDNTILDFNNHGTVKFASTYIPKPQWTKDVAKIEVK
;
A
#
# COMPACT_ATOMS: atom_id res chain seq x y z
N MET A 1 10.26 46.57 35.07
CA MET A 1 10.15 45.76 36.31
C MET A 1 10.85 44.42 36.07
N HIS A 2 11.90 44.34 36.72
CA HIS A 2 12.87 43.30 37.00
C HIS A 2 12.26 41.98 37.48
N ARG A 3 12.85 40.85 37.09
CA ARG A 3 13.43 39.80 37.96
C ARG A 3 13.89 38.60 37.10
N THR A 4 15.10 38.61 36.83
CA THR A 4 16.26 37.71 37.10
C THR A 4 16.04 36.71 38.25
N ILE A 5 16.38 35.42 38.04
CA ILE A 5 16.91 34.39 38.96
C ILE A 5 17.39 33.27 38.02
N THR A 6 18.70 33.12 37.70
CA THR A 6 19.87 32.62 38.46
C THR A 6 19.79 31.13 38.84
N LEU A 7 20.59 30.31 38.09
CA LEU A 7 21.68 29.43 38.50
C LEU A 7 21.37 28.30 39.50
N PHE A 8 21.77 27.06 39.15
CA PHE A 8 22.53 26.05 39.92
C PHE A 8 22.71 24.84 39.03
N PHE A 9 23.89 24.49 38.46
CA PHE A 9 25.09 23.91 39.06
C PHE A 9 24.86 22.57 39.78
N ALA A 10 25.37 21.49 39.14
CA ALA A 10 26.01 20.29 39.72
C ALA A 10 26.25 19.30 38.56
N PHE A 11 27.39 19.10 37.98
CA PHE A 11 28.65 18.56 38.45
C PHE A 11 28.51 17.23 39.22
N CYS A 12 28.69 16.09 38.50
CA CYS A 12 29.14 14.79 39.01
C CYS A 12 29.79 14.02 37.88
N LEU A 13 31.02 14.02 37.79
CA LEU A 13 32.14 13.11 38.01
C LEU A 13 31.91 11.64 37.62
N LEU A 14 32.67 11.29 36.58
CA LEU A 14 33.48 10.12 36.26
C LEU A 14 33.35 8.91 37.18
N ILE A 15 32.92 7.77 36.63
CA ILE A 15 33.48 6.48 37.05
C ILE A 15 33.82 5.71 35.79
N SER A 16 35.11 5.62 35.54
CA SER A 16 35.78 4.73 34.63
C SER A 16 35.74 3.33 35.21
N ALA A 17 35.02 2.40 34.60
CA ALA A 17 35.12 0.98 34.92
C ALA A 17 35.51 0.25 33.61
N CYS A 18 36.79 -0.06 33.51
CA CYS A 18 37.31 -1.08 32.62
C CYS A 18 36.66 -2.42 32.97
N SER A 19 35.92 -3.01 32.08
CA SER A 19 35.52 -4.41 32.14
C SER A 19 36.18 -5.18 31.01
N PRO A 20 36.73 -6.37 31.27
CA PRO A 20 37.48 -7.13 30.29
C PRO A 20 36.61 -7.65 29.18
N ALA A 21 37.20 -7.66 28.01
CA ALA A 21 36.61 -8.25 26.76
C ALA A 21 36.19 -9.70 26.99
N ALA A 22 34.87 -9.94 27.03
CA ALA A 22 34.32 -11.25 26.85
C ALA A 22 34.22 -11.51 25.35
N THR A 23 34.98 -12.46 24.85
CA THR A 23 34.89 -13.03 23.49
C THR A 23 33.46 -13.47 23.25
N PRO A 24 32.77 -12.95 22.19
CA PRO A 24 31.45 -13.48 21.85
C PRO A 24 31.62 -14.91 21.31
N ALA A 25 31.04 -15.86 22.02
CA ALA A 25 30.80 -17.20 21.48
C ALA A 25 29.94 -17.09 20.21
N PRO A 26 30.14 -17.96 19.21
CA PRO A 26 29.33 -17.95 18.01
C PRO A 26 27.89 -18.25 18.38
N THR A 27 27.06 -17.22 18.37
CA THR A 27 25.61 -17.39 18.49
C THR A 27 25.13 -18.10 17.23
N ASN A 28 24.76 -19.36 17.38
CA ASN A 28 23.98 -20.05 16.37
C ASN A 28 22.73 -19.23 16.11
N VAL A 29 22.70 -18.57 14.97
CA VAL A 29 21.49 -17.95 14.43
C VAL A 29 20.56 -19.11 14.11
N VAL A 30 19.68 -19.43 15.06
CA VAL A 30 18.51 -20.24 14.81
C VAL A 30 17.70 -19.44 13.80
N ASN A 31 17.74 -19.84 12.54
CA ASN A 31 16.83 -19.34 11.52
C ASN A 31 15.42 -19.55 12.05
N ALA A 32 14.79 -18.45 12.47
CA ALA A 32 13.37 -18.45 12.75
C ALA A 32 12.67 -19.05 11.51
N PRO A 33 11.69 -19.96 11.68
CA PRO A 33 10.96 -20.50 10.55
C PRO A 33 10.38 -19.31 9.79
N LYS A 34 10.80 -19.12 8.54
CA LYS A 34 10.13 -18.20 7.63
C LYS A 34 8.67 -18.64 7.61
N THR A 35 7.80 -17.82 8.19
CA THR A 35 6.35 -17.93 7.97
C THR A 35 6.16 -18.17 6.47
N PRO A 36 5.43 -19.20 6.04
CA PRO A 36 5.20 -19.43 4.63
C PRO A 36 4.60 -18.14 4.06
N GLN A 37 5.40 -17.43 3.30
CA GLN A 37 4.94 -16.29 2.54
C GLN A 37 3.94 -16.89 1.55
N ALA A 38 2.65 -16.63 1.78
CA ALA A 38 1.61 -17.06 0.86
C ALA A 38 2.09 -16.68 -0.53
N LEU A 39 2.23 -17.68 -1.41
CA LEU A 39 2.67 -17.49 -2.79
C LEU A 39 1.78 -16.42 -3.38
N GLN A 40 2.31 -15.19 -3.52
CA GLN A 40 1.63 -14.14 -4.27
C GLN A 40 1.49 -14.70 -5.68
N PRO A 41 0.27 -14.82 -6.21
CA PRO A 41 0.10 -15.27 -7.58
C PRO A 41 0.87 -14.28 -8.46
N THR A 42 1.88 -14.78 -9.16
CA THR A 42 2.66 -13.99 -10.11
C THR A 42 1.73 -13.61 -11.26
N PRO A 43 1.58 -12.33 -11.59
CA PRO A 43 0.79 -11.93 -12.74
C PRO A 43 1.27 -12.68 -13.99
N GLY A 44 0.33 -13.27 -14.75
CA GLY A 44 0.65 -13.87 -16.03
C GLY A 44 1.20 -12.82 -17.00
N LYS A 45 1.89 -13.26 -18.07
CA LYS A 45 2.45 -12.35 -19.06
C LYS A 45 1.34 -11.45 -19.65
N GLY A 46 1.49 -10.13 -19.49
CA GLY A 46 0.51 -9.13 -19.92
C GLY A 46 -0.56 -8.78 -18.87
N VAL A 47 -0.61 -9.47 -17.72
CA VAL A 47 -1.49 -9.12 -16.61
C VAL A 47 -0.87 -7.98 -15.81
N LEU A 48 -1.62 -6.90 -15.60
CA LEU A 48 -1.20 -5.74 -14.82
C LEU A 48 -1.33 -6.00 -13.32
N PHE A 49 -2.48 -6.52 -12.91
CA PHE A 49 -2.78 -6.85 -11.52
C PHE A 49 -3.79 -7.99 -11.43
N GLN A 50 -3.96 -8.50 -10.24
CA GLN A 50 -4.96 -9.53 -9.93
C GLN A 50 -5.97 -9.04 -8.90
N VAL A 51 -7.24 -9.38 -9.11
CA VAL A 51 -8.30 -9.26 -8.11
C VAL A 51 -8.47 -10.60 -7.42
N ILE A 52 -8.21 -10.66 -6.13
CA ILE A 52 -8.43 -11.84 -5.28
C ILE A 52 -9.82 -11.70 -4.66
N LYS A 53 -10.69 -12.65 -4.93
CA LYS A 53 -12.07 -12.68 -4.43
C LYS A 53 -12.14 -13.28 -3.02
N PRO A 54 -13.25 -13.09 -2.29
CA PRO A 54 -13.42 -13.65 -0.94
C PRO A 54 -13.33 -15.19 -0.89
N ASP A 55 -13.63 -15.88 -1.98
CA ASP A 55 -13.51 -17.33 -2.10
C ASP A 55 -12.08 -17.80 -2.38
N GLY A 56 -11.10 -16.90 -2.45
CA GLY A 56 -9.70 -17.16 -2.76
C GLY A 56 -9.39 -17.31 -4.25
N SER A 57 -10.39 -17.31 -5.12
CA SER A 57 -10.15 -17.31 -6.57
C SER A 57 -9.62 -15.96 -7.04
N SER A 58 -8.91 -15.92 -8.17
CA SER A 58 -8.34 -14.69 -8.70
C SER A 58 -8.70 -14.45 -10.16
N VAL A 59 -8.82 -13.17 -10.53
CA VAL A 59 -9.01 -12.70 -11.90
C VAL A 59 -7.90 -11.73 -12.25
N GLY A 60 -7.14 -12.03 -13.31
CA GLY A 60 -6.11 -11.13 -13.83
C GLY A 60 -6.70 -10.12 -14.79
N PHE A 61 -6.22 -8.89 -14.74
CA PHE A 61 -6.61 -7.80 -15.64
C PHE A 61 -5.43 -7.37 -16.49
N THR A 62 -5.68 -7.25 -17.79
CA THR A 62 -4.76 -6.71 -18.79
C THR A 62 -5.17 -5.28 -19.16
N TRP A 63 -4.31 -4.58 -19.92
CA TRP A 63 -4.67 -3.29 -20.53
C TRP A 63 -5.95 -3.36 -21.35
N ASP A 64 -6.09 -4.43 -22.17
CA ASP A 64 -7.25 -4.59 -23.02
C ASP A 64 -8.54 -4.78 -22.23
N ASP A 65 -8.46 -5.44 -21.08
CA ASP A 65 -9.64 -5.61 -20.21
C ASP A 65 -10.06 -4.29 -19.58
N LEU A 66 -9.10 -3.48 -19.11
CA LEU A 66 -9.39 -2.18 -18.54
C LEU A 66 -9.93 -1.18 -19.55
N ASN A 67 -9.42 -1.20 -20.77
CA ASN A 67 -9.91 -0.34 -21.87
C ASN A 67 -11.32 -0.67 -22.35
N LYS A 68 -11.84 -1.85 -22.02
CA LYS A 68 -13.25 -2.22 -22.30
C LYS A 68 -14.22 -1.66 -21.26
N LEU A 69 -13.71 -1.19 -20.11
CA LEU A 69 -14.52 -0.60 -19.06
C LEU A 69 -14.78 0.90 -19.35
N PRO A 70 -15.88 1.46 -18.82
CA PRO A 70 -16.09 2.90 -18.89
C PRO A 70 -14.98 3.67 -18.20
N LEU A 71 -14.36 4.61 -18.89
CA LEU A 71 -13.34 5.48 -18.32
C LEU A 71 -14.02 6.68 -17.64
N THR A 72 -13.41 7.12 -16.56
CA THR A 72 -13.86 8.26 -15.75
C THR A 72 -12.67 9.15 -15.45
N GLU A 73 -12.89 10.45 -15.59
CA GLU A 73 -11.92 11.47 -15.19
C GLU A 73 -12.24 12.01 -13.81
N ILE A 74 -11.22 12.14 -12.97
CA ILE A 74 -11.28 12.89 -11.72
C ILE A 74 -10.15 13.93 -11.69
N THR A 75 -10.43 15.11 -11.14
CA THR A 75 -9.40 16.16 -10.99
C THR A 75 -8.94 16.23 -9.54
N VAL A 76 -7.65 16.04 -9.31
CA VAL A 76 -7.04 16.10 -7.97
C VAL A 76 -5.83 17.04 -8.02
N GLU A 77 -5.84 18.07 -7.17
CA GLU A 77 -4.78 19.10 -7.12
C GLU A 77 -4.49 19.73 -8.50
N GLY A 78 -5.54 19.98 -9.29
CA GLY A 78 -5.43 20.57 -10.62
C GLY A 78 -4.90 19.64 -11.71
N LYS A 79 -4.74 18.34 -11.42
CA LYS A 79 -4.31 17.33 -12.39
C LYS A 79 -5.45 16.36 -12.66
N VAL A 80 -5.72 16.13 -13.95
CA VAL A 80 -6.67 15.11 -14.39
C VAL A 80 -6.04 13.74 -14.22
N GLN A 81 -6.81 12.81 -13.67
CA GLN A 81 -6.53 11.39 -13.58
C GLN A 81 -7.63 10.68 -14.37
N GLU A 82 -7.29 9.70 -15.20
CA GLU A 82 -8.23 9.00 -16.07
C GLU A 82 -8.06 7.49 -15.96
N GLY A 83 -9.18 6.79 -15.79
CA GLY A 83 -9.18 5.33 -15.75
C GLY A 83 -10.56 4.76 -15.39
N PRO A 84 -10.70 3.43 -15.37
CA PRO A 84 -11.94 2.80 -14.96
C PRO A 84 -12.17 3.00 -13.46
N LYS A 85 -13.44 3.11 -13.06
CA LYS A 85 -13.81 3.13 -11.64
C LYS A 85 -13.41 1.80 -10.99
N LEU A 86 -12.90 1.86 -9.76
CA LEU A 86 -12.55 0.65 -9.00
C LEU A 86 -13.77 -0.29 -8.88
N PHE A 87 -14.96 0.26 -8.69
CA PHE A 87 -16.19 -0.53 -8.62
C PHE A 87 -16.46 -1.32 -9.92
N ASP A 88 -16.24 -0.72 -11.10
CA ASP A 88 -16.45 -1.39 -12.39
C ASP A 88 -15.43 -2.53 -12.59
N VAL A 89 -14.21 -2.35 -12.14
CA VAL A 89 -13.18 -3.41 -12.14
C VAL A 89 -13.59 -4.57 -11.24
N LEU A 90 -14.07 -4.30 -10.02
CA LEU A 90 -14.56 -5.34 -9.11
C LEU A 90 -15.75 -6.09 -9.71
N LYS A 91 -16.69 -5.36 -10.31
CA LYS A 91 -17.85 -5.95 -11.02
C LYS A 91 -17.42 -6.83 -12.19
N ALA A 92 -16.44 -6.41 -12.97
CA ALA A 92 -15.87 -7.19 -14.07
C ALA A 92 -15.16 -8.46 -13.57
N ALA A 93 -14.60 -8.43 -12.35
CA ALA A 93 -14.05 -9.61 -11.67
C ALA A 93 -15.13 -10.55 -11.10
N GLY A 94 -16.42 -10.18 -11.21
CA GLY A 94 -17.56 -10.92 -10.65
C GLY A 94 -17.79 -10.66 -9.16
N VAL A 95 -17.28 -9.55 -8.63
CA VAL A 95 -17.48 -9.11 -7.23
C VAL A 95 -18.52 -7.99 -7.21
N THR A 96 -19.68 -8.26 -6.62
CA THR A 96 -20.79 -7.28 -6.48
C THR A 96 -21.08 -6.94 -5.04
N ASP A 97 -20.66 -7.80 -4.10
CA ASP A 97 -20.80 -7.57 -2.67
C ASP A 97 -19.49 -7.83 -1.95
N PHE A 98 -19.16 -6.93 -1.02
CA PHE A 98 -17.93 -6.95 -0.24
C PHE A 98 -18.03 -5.98 0.94
N SER A 99 -17.21 -6.16 1.95
CA SER A 99 -17.08 -5.23 3.08
C SER A 99 -15.87 -4.31 2.94
N GLU A 100 -14.78 -4.83 2.39
CA GLU A 100 -13.48 -4.16 2.33
C GLU A 100 -12.73 -4.56 1.06
N VAL A 101 -11.93 -3.63 0.55
CA VAL A 101 -11.01 -3.84 -0.57
C VAL A 101 -9.65 -3.29 -0.21
N SER A 102 -8.61 -4.11 -0.33
CA SER A 102 -7.22 -3.71 -0.12
C SER A 102 -6.45 -3.73 -1.43
N LEU A 103 -5.84 -2.60 -1.78
CA LEU A 103 -4.96 -2.46 -2.94
C LEU A 103 -3.50 -2.45 -2.49
N SER A 104 -2.67 -3.22 -3.16
CA SER A 104 -1.22 -3.26 -2.92
C SER A 104 -0.44 -3.19 -4.22
N GLY A 105 0.74 -2.57 -4.16
CA GLY A 105 1.61 -2.32 -5.30
C GLY A 105 3.02 -1.95 -4.86
N SER A 106 3.69 -1.08 -5.60
CA SER A 106 5.08 -0.67 -5.31
C SER A 106 5.21 0.29 -4.13
N ALA A 107 4.11 0.97 -3.73
CA ALA A 107 4.10 1.90 -2.60
C ALA A 107 2.70 2.01 -1.98
N SER A 108 2.67 2.37 -0.68
CA SER A 108 1.48 2.78 0.07
C SER A 108 0.24 1.89 -0.16
N PRO A 109 0.16 0.69 0.44
CA PRO A 109 -1.07 -0.08 0.35
C PRO A 109 -2.23 0.73 0.94
N VAL A 110 -3.40 0.63 0.31
CA VAL A 110 -4.62 1.30 0.77
C VAL A 110 -5.73 0.28 0.99
N THR A 111 -6.48 0.47 2.05
CA THR A 111 -7.67 -0.32 2.36
C THR A 111 -8.89 0.59 2.38
N LEU A 112 -9.93 0.17 1.69
CA LEU A 112 -11.17 0.91 1.49
C LEU A 112 -12.35 0.08 1.99
N THR A 113 -13.25 0.71 2.70
CA THR A 113 -14.58 0.13 2.96
C THR A 113 -15.45 0.17 1.70
N LYS A 114 -16.51 -0.62 1.66
CA LYS A 114 -17.48 -0.59 0.55
C LYS A 114 -18.00 0.82 0.24
N ALA A 115 -18.28 1.63 1.26
CA ALA A 115 -18.75 3.01 1.09
C ALA A 115 -17.70 3.93 0.46
N GLN A 116 -16.43 3.60 0.60
CA GLN A 116 -15.32 4.35 0.01
C GLN A 116 -15.03 3.95 -1.43
N VAL A 117 -15.54 2.82 -1.91
CA VAL A 117 -15.46 2.42 -3.32
C VAL A 117 -16.64 3.02 -4.06
N ASN A 118 -16.46 4.22 -4.59
CA ASN A 118 -17.50 5.02 -5.23
C ASN A 118 -16.98 5.70 -6.50
N ASP A 119 -17.75 6.61 -7.08
CA ASP A 119 -17.43 7.30 -8.33
C ASP A 119 -16.15 8.14 -8.29
N ASN A 120 -15.64 8.42 -7.11
CA ASN A 120 -14.42 9.19 -6.88
C ASN A 120 -13.18 8.31 -6.66
N THR A 121 -13.26 7.02 -6.96
CA THR A 121 -12.15 6.06 -6.87
C THR A 121 -11.94 5.37 -8.21
N ILE A 122 -10.78 5.59 -8.81
CA ILE A 122 -10.43 5.03 -10.12
C ILE A 122 -9.06 4.31 -10.06
N LEU A 123 -8.83 3.48 -11.05
CA LEU A 123 -7.51 2.96 -11.38
C LEU A 123 -6.94 3.78 -12.54
N ASP A 124 -6.17 4.80 -12.22
CA ASP A 124 -5.62 5.73 -13.20
C ASP A 124 -4.46 5.10 -13.97
N PHE A 125 -4.47 5.29 -15.28
CA PHE A 125 -3.42 4.83 -16.18
C PHE A 125 -2.16 5.68 -16.01
N ASN A 126 -1.02 5.05 -15.73
CA ASN A 126 0.23 5.78 -15.65
C ASN A 126 1.09 5.59 -16.93
N ASN A 127 2.04 6.50 -17.12
CA ASN A 127 2.90 6.51 -18.31
C ASN A 127 3.91 5.35 -18.35
N HIS A 128 3.98 4.53 -17.30
CA HIS A 128 4.91 3.39 -17.21
C HIS A 128 4.26 2.06 -17.58
N GLY A 129 3.02 2.09 -18.06
CA GLY A 129 2.30 0.88 -18.45
C GLY A 129 1.77 0.09 -17.24
N THR A 130 1.56 0.75 -16.11
CA THR A 130 0.92 0.20 -14.90
C THR A 130 -0.30 1.06 -14.52
N VAL A 131 -1.02 0.68 -13.49
CA VAL A 131 -2.11 1.48 -12.95
C VAL A 131 -1.80 1.90 -11.52
N LYS A 132 -2.33 3.06 -11.12
CA LYS A 132 -2.28 3.53 -9.73
C LYS A 132 -3.70 3.79 -9.22
N PHE A 133 -3.91 3.61 -7.95
CA PHE A 133 -5.13 4.04 -7.29
C PHE A 133 -5.16 5.57 -7.22
N ALA A 134 -6.30 6.18 -7.58
CA ALA A 134 -6.53 7.61 -7.45
C ALA A 134 -7.91 7.89 -6.84
N SER A 135 -7.99 8.94 -6.00
CA SER A 135 -9.21 9.33 -5.30
C SER A 135 -9.23 10.82 -5.01
N THR A 136 -10.42 11.43 -5.02
CA THR A 136 -10.58 12.84 -4.66
C THR A 136 -10.56 13.10 -3.15
N TYR A 137 -10.75 12.08 -2.30
CA TYR A 137 -10.87 12.22 -0.84
C TYR A 137 -9.76 11.51 -0.05
N ILE A 138 -8.95 10.66 -0.71
CA ILE A 138 -7.75 10.10 -0.10
C ILE A 138 -6.55 10.94 -0.53
N PRO A 139 -5.74 11.44 0.40
CA PRO A 139 -4.57 12.25 0.06
C PRO A 139 -3.62 11.50 -0.90
N LYS A 140 -3.14 12.21 -1.91
CA LYS A 140 -2.29 11.66 -2.97
C LYS A 140 -1.04 10.90 -2.47
N PRO A 141 -0.35 11.28 -1.37
CA PRO A 141 0.76 10.50 -0.81
C PRO A 141 0.37 9.10 -0.33
N GLN A 142 -0.93 8.86 -0.09
CA GLN A 142 -1.48 7.56 0.34
C GLN A 142 -1.99 6.70 -0.83
N TRP A 143 -1.87 7.17 -2.07
CA TRP A 143 -2.28 6.41 -3.23
C TRP A 143 -1.34 5.24 -3.49
N THR A 144 -1.91 4.06 -3.69
CA THR A 144 -1.15 2.88 -4.11
C THR A 144 -0.66 3.07 -5.54
N LYS A 145 0.66 2.97 -5.74
CA LYS A 145 1.31 3.02 -7.05
C LYS A 145 1.54 1.61 -7.58
N ASP A 146 1.56 1.49 -8.91
CA ASP A 146 1.83 0.23 -9.62
C ASP A 146 1.05 -0.93 -8.99
N VAL A 147 -0.27 -0.76 -8.94
CA VAL A 147 -1.17 -1.75 -8.34
C VAL A 147 -0.89 -3.12 -8.95
N ALA A 148 -0.54 -4.07 -8.11
CA ALA A 148 -0.25 -5.45 -8.49
C ALA A 148 -1.33 -6.43 -7.99
N LYS A 149 -2.02 -6.07 -6.91
CA LYS A 149 -3.02 -6.92 -6.29
C LYS A 149 -4.14 -6.08 -5.66
N ILE A 150 -5.37 -6.56 -5.82
CA ILE A 150 -6.58 -6.06 -5.18
C ILE A 150 -7.21 -7.25 -4.45
N GLU A 151 -7.27 -7.20 -3.12
CA GLU A 151 -7.90 -8.23 -2.28
C GLU A 151 -9.26 -7.76 -1.80
N VAL A 152 -10.25 -8.60 -1.93
CA VAL A 152 -11.65 -8.34 -1.56
C VAL A 152 -12.06 -9.21 -0.38
N LYS A 153 -12.74 -8.61 0.60
CA LYS A 153 -13.28 -9.30 1.79
C LYS A 153 -14.76 -9.05 1.96
#